data_088bffa56f95529bbbeb709b0a0684f9
#
_entry.id   088bffa56f95529bbbeb709b0a0684f9
#
_cell.length_a   1.000
_cell.length_b   1.000
_cell.length_c   1.000
_cell.angle_alpha   90.00
_cell.angle_beta   90.00
_cell.angle_gamma   90.00
#
_symmetry.space_group_name_H-M   'P 1'
#
loop_
_entity.id
_entity.type
_entity.pdbx_description
1 polymer ?
#
loop_
_entity_poly.entity_id
_entity_poly.type
_entity_poly.pdbx_seq_one_letter_code
_entity_poly.pdbx_strand_id
1 'polypeptide(L)'
;MSLERVWPDRAEVTAADLVGEAERRPAGRPWVTGIMVSSLDGRATLGGTSRALGGPSDLAMLVALRRRADALIVGPSTVRAEGYGRLPCPAVLVSRSFDLPWDAGLFSAPGQRVLVYTRPEREPPDVAAEVEAVPIVELAEVLADLRRRGVERLLCEGGPTLNRALLAEGLLDELFLTLAPVVAGDAAAPSIISAGEPARLALRSVATADGELYLRYRV
;
A
#
# COMPACT_ATOMS: atom_id res chain seq x y z
N MET A 1 7.69 -19.97 -5.63
CA MET A 1 8.22 -19.11 -6.66
C MET A 1 9.52 -18.54 -6.15
N SER A 2 10.62 -18.68 -6.88
CA SER A 2 11.91 -18.18 -6.46
C SER A 2 12.26 -16.92 -7.24
N LEU A 3 12.94 -15.98 -6.56
CA LEU A 3 13.49 -14.77 -7.12
C LEU A 3 15.01 -14.83 -6.97
N GLU A 4 15.75 -14.16 -7.85
CA GLU A 4 17.18 -13.97 -7.68
C GLU A 4 17.42 -12.60 -7.02
N ARG A 5 17.90 -12.58 -5.77
CA ARG A 5 18.43 -11.34 -5.16
C ARG A 5 19.81 -11.08 -5.76
N VAL A 6 20.00 -9.89 -6.32
CA VAL A 6 21.24 -9.49 -6.98
C VAL A 6 22.04 -8.47 -6.17
N TRP A 7 21.44 -7.87 -5.15
CA TRP A 7 22.08 -6.95 -4.21
C TRP A 7 21.37 -6.99 -2.84
N PRO A 8 22.05 -6.92 -1.69
CA PRO A 8 23.51 -6.68 -1.51
C PRO A 8 24.41 -7.89 -1.84
N ASP A 9 23.87 -9.07 -1.83
CA ASP A 9 24.55 -10.32 -2.17
C ASP A 9 23.65 -11.17 -3.09
N ARG A 10 24.25 -12.04 -3.89
CA ARG A 10 23.48 -12.94 -4.75
C ARG A 10 22.97 -14.13 -3.97
N ALA A 11 21.66 -14.36 -4.04
CA ALA A 11 20.99 -15.51 -3.45
C ALA A 11 19.68 -15.82 -4.16
N GLU A 12 19.34 -17.09 -4.22
CA GLU A 12 17.97 -17.49 -4.53
C GLU A 12 17.11 -17.26 -3.28
N VAL A 13 16.02 -16.54 -3.42
CA VAL A 13 15.16 -16.10 -2.31
C VAL A 13 13.68 -16.24 -2.67
N THR A 14 12.83 -16.31 -1.66
CA THR A 14 11.39 -16.21 -1.82
C THR A 14 10.90 -14.77 -1.58
N ALA A 15 9.66 -14.48 -1.94
CA ALA A 15 9.03 -13.21 -1.59
C ALA A 15 9.02 -12.97 -0.06
N ALA A 16 8.83 -14.02 0.73
CA ALA A 16 8.85 -13.92 2.19
C ALA A 16 10.24 -13.55 2.74
N ASP A 17 11.31 -14.07 2.12
CA ASP A 17 12.70 -13.72 2.48
C ASP A 17 13.01 -12.25 2.15
N LEU A 18 12.54 -11.76 0.99
CA LEU A 18 12.72 -10.36 0.58
C LEU A 18 11.98 -9.39 1.50
N VAL A 19 10.77 -9.73 1.94
CA VAL A 19 10.02 -8.94 2.91
C VAL A 19 10.79 -8.84 4.22
N GLY A 20 11.47 -9.92 4.65
CA GLY A 20 12.32 -9.92 5.82
C GLY A 20 11.59 -9.51 7.11
N GLU A 21 12.31 -9.21 8.17
CA GLU A 21 11.74 -8.63 9.39
C GLU A 21 11.73 -7.10 9.35
N ALA A 22 10.71 -6.50 9.97
CA ALA A 22 10.67 -5.05 10.16
C ALA A 22 11.86 -4.64 11.05
N GLU A 23 12.60 -3.63 10.61
CA GLU A 23 13.65 -3.01 11.42
C GLU A 23 13.03 -2.29 12.64
N ARG A 24 13.81 -1.50 13.35
CA ARG A 24 13.40 -0.80 14.58
C ARG A 24 12.08 -0.03 14.39
N ARG A 25 11.05 -0.41 15.17
CA ARG A 25 9.72 0.21 15.13
C ARG A 25 9.75 1.62 15.69
N PRO A 26 9.07 2.59 15.03
CA PRO A 26 8.93 3.94 15.59
C PRO A 26 8.14 3.92 16.91
N ALA A 27 8.46 4.83 17.81
CA ALA A 27 7.64 5.03 18.99
C ALA A 27 6.34 5.77 18.63
N GLY A 28 5.20 5.30 19.16
CA GLY A 28 3.91 6.01 19.06
C GLY A 28 3.13 5.80 17.77
N ARG A 29 3.68 5.13 16.74
CA ARG A 29 2.99 4.80 15.50
C ARG A 29 3.37 3.42 14.96
N PRO A 30 2.58 2.81 14.06
CA PRO A 30 2.99 1.62 13.34
C PRO A 30 4.22 1.86 12.47
N TRP A 31 4.93 0.78 12.15
CA TRP A 31 5.81 0.75 10.99
C TRP A 31 4.97 0.76 9.71
N VAL A 32 5.22 1.69 8.81
CA VAL A 32 4.48 1.84 7.56
C VAL A 32 5.33 1.36 6.39
N THR A 33 4.89 0.29 5.76
CA THR A 33 5.48 -0.26 4.53
C THR A 33 4.59 0.06 3.34
N GLY A 34 5.12 0.74 2.34
CA GLY A 34 4.47 0.92 1.04
C GLY A 34 4.78 -0.22 0.08
N ILE A 35 3.80 -0.62 -0.72
CA ILE A 35 4.02 -1.52 -1.86
C ILE A 35 3.38 -0.92 -3.11
N MET A 36 4.16 -0.88 -4.19
CA MET A 36 3.72 -0.36 -5.49
C MET A 36 4.32 -1.16 -6.63
N VAL A 37 3.61 -1.23 -7.74
CA VAL A 37 4.13 -1.64 -9.04
C VAL A 37 4.13 -0.44 -9.99
N SER A 38 5.13 -0.35 -10.84
CA SER A 38 5.30 0.75 -11.81
C SER A 38 5.72 0.23 -13.17
N SER A 39 5.23 0.86 -14.23
CA SER A 39 5.85 0.76 -15.55
C SER A 39 7.21 1.46 -15.58
N LEU A 40 8.01 1.23 -16.63
CA LEU A 40 9.30 1.88 -16.82
C LEU A 40 9.21 3.41 -16.97
N ASP A 41 8.08 3.91 -17.46
CA ASP A 41 7.77 5.34 -17.58
C ASP A 41 6.99 5.89 -16.37
N GLY A 42 6.97 5.15 -15.23
CA GLY A 42 6.53 5.62 -13.91
C GLY A 42 5.02 5.59 -13.69
N ARG A 43 4.26 4.82 -14.46
CA ARG A 43 2.81 4.72 -14.32
C ARG A 43 2.41 3.61 -13.36
N ALA A 44 1.41 3.87 -12.52
CA ALA A 44 0.88 2.92 -11.55
C ALA A 44 -0.19 1.99 -12.14
N THR A 45 -0.67 2.28 -13.34
CA THR A 45 -1.74 1.50 -13.99
C THR A 45 -1.48 1.31 -15.47
N LEU A 46 -2.01 0.22 -16.01
CA LEU A 46 -2.13 -0.05 -17.44
C LEU A 46 -3.60 -0.42 -17.71
N GLY A 47 -4.28 0.33 -18.59
CA GLY A 47 -5.71 0.13 -18.80
C GLY A 47 -6.59 0.40 -17.57
N GLY A 48 -6.16 1.28 -16.68
CA GLY A 48 -6.92 1.73 -15.50
C GLY A 48 -6.69 0.93 -14.21
N THR A 49 -5.94 -0.18 -14.23
CA THR A 49 -5.62 -0.98 -13.04
C THR A 49 -4.14 -1.34 -12.98
N SER A 50 -3.65 -1.70 -11.79
CA SER A 50 -2.27 -2.16 -11.60
C SER A 50 -2.05 -3.61 -12.05
N ARG A 51 -3.12 -4.41 -12.18
CA ARG A 51 -3.07 -5.86 -12.45
C ARG A 51 -2.32 -6.26 -13.72
N ALA A 52 -2.31 -5.40 -14.73
CA ALA A 52 -1.64 -5.65 -16.00
C ALA A 52 -0.14 -5.28 -15.98
N LEU A 53 0.35 -4.69 -14.88
CA LEU A 53 1.76 -4.35 -14.70
C LEU A 53 2.54 -5.48 -14.04
N GLY A 54 2.10 -5.92 -12.84
CA GLY A 54 2.81 -6.91 -12.04
C GLY A 54 2.54 -8.35 -12.47
N GLY A 55 3.59 -9.17 -12.45
CA GLY A 55 3.53 -10.60 -12.72
C GLY A 55 3.21 -11.45 -11.47
N PRO A 56 3.32 -12.79 -11.62
CA PRO A 56 3.09 -13.71 -10.51
C PRO A 56 4.00 -13.49 -9.30
N SER A 57 5.25 -13.04 -9.53
CA SER A 57 6.20 -12.75 -8.45
C SER A 57 5.83 -11.48 -7.70
N ASP A 58 5.30 -10.45 -8.38
CA ASP A 58 4.74 -9.25 -7.75
C ASP A 58 3.53 -9.59 -6.86
N LEU A 59 2.63 -10.42 -7.37
CA LEU A 59 1.51 -10.92 -6.56
C LEU A 59 1.99 -11.71 -5.33
N ALA A 60 3.05 -12.50 -5.45
CA ALA A 60 3.63 -13.22 -4.32
C ALA A 60 4.22 -12.26 -3.28
N MET A 61 4.84 -11.15 -3.70
CA MET A 61 5.31 -10.07 -2.80
C MET A 61 4.15 -9.40 -2.08
N LEU A 62 3.09 -9.02 -2.80
CA LEU A 62 1.89 -8.44 -2.22
C LEU A 62 1.27 -9.36 -1.15
N VAL A 63 1.11 -10.65 -1.47
CA VAL A 63 0.58 -11.64 -0.53
C VAL A 63 1.48 -11.80 0.69
N ALA A 64 2.80 -11.83 0.52
CA ALA A 64 3.76 -11.94 1.62
C ALA A 64 3.67 -10.74 2.57
N LEU A 65 3.57 -9.52 2.03
CA LEU A 65 3.40 -8.29 2.81
C LEU A 65 2.04 -8.24 3.52
N ARG A 66 0.95 -8.59 2.85
CA ARG A 66 -0.40 -8.64 3.45
C ARG A 66 -0.49 -9.62 4.63
N ARG A 67 0.20 -10.76 4.55
CA ARG A 67 0.24 -11.76 5.64
C ARG A 67 0.96 -11.25 6.89
N ARG A 68 1.82 -10.26 6.76
CA ARG A 68 2.59 -9.67 7.87
C ARG A 68 1.96 -8.41 8.43
N ALA A 69 1.04 -7.81 7.70
CA ALA A 69 0.37 -6.58 8.11
C ALA A 69 -0.70 -6.85 9.18
N ASP A 70 -0.76 -5.99 10.18
CA ASP A 70 -1.82 -5.99 11.18
C ASP A 70 -3.05 -5.19 10.68
N ALA A 71 -2.83 -4.27 9.75
CA ALA A 71 -3.86 -3.53 9.01
C ALA A 71 -3.32 -3.06 7.65
N LEU A 72 -4.22 -2.70 6.74
CA LEU A 72 -3.91 -2.23 5.40
C LEU A 72 -4.54 -0.86 5.18
N ILE A 73 -3.74 0.14 4.82
CA ILE A 73 -4.23 1.48 4.46
C ILE A 73 -4.22 1.67 2.94
N VAL A 74 -5.33 2.15 2.41
CA VAL A 74 -5.51 2.37 0.97
C VAL A 74 -6.38 3.59 0.71
N GLY A 75 -6.10 4.32 -0.37
CA GLY A 75 -6.91 5.47 -0.79
C GLY A 75 -8.25 5.05 -1.40
N PRO A 76 -9.34 5.82 -1.20
CA PRO A 76 -10.67 5.52 -1.77
C PRO A 76 -10.68 5.34 -3.29
N SER A 77 -9.91 6.14 -4.02
CA SER A 77 -9.78 6.02 -5.48
C SER A 77 -9.15 4.70 -5.91
N THR A 78 -8.20 4.18 -5.13
CA THR A 78 -7.56 2.88 -5.38
C THR A 78 -8.53 1.73 -5.11
N VAL A 79 -9.32 1.81 -4.03
CA VAL A 79 -10.40 0.83 -3.78
C VAL A 79 -11.38 0.78 -4.95
N ARG A 80 -11.75 1.95 -5.50
CA ARG A 80 -12.65 2.07 -6.65
C ARG A 80 -12.06 1.46 -7.92
N ALA A 81 -10.77 1.70 -8.19
CA ALA A 81 -10.10 1.27 -9.41
C ALA A 81 -9.72 -0.23 -9.40
N GLU A 82 -9.26 -0.74 -8.26
CA GLU A 82 -8.67 -2.09 -8.16
C GLU A 82 -9.69 -3.18 -7.78
N GLY A 83 -10.92 -2.79 -7.38
CA GLY A 83 -11.97 -3.75 -7.06
C GLY A 83 -11.61 -4.63 -5.85
N TYR A 84 -11.22 -4.00 -4.74
CA TYR A 84 -10.92 -4.70 -3.50
C TYR A 84 -12.10 -5.54 -3.01
N GLY A 85 -11.83 -6.81 -2.71
CA GLY A 85 -12.71 -7.70 -1.98
C GLY A 85 -12.27 -7.84 -0.52
N ARG A 86 -12.61 -8.99 0.11
CA ARG A 86 -12.19 -9.31 1.47
C ARG A 86 -10.67 -9.32 1.62
N LEU A 87 -10.17 -8.67 2.65
CA LEU A 87 -8.76 -8.62 3.01
C LEU A 87 -8.44 -9.52 4.23
N PRO A 88 -7.19 -9.98 4.38
CA PRO A 88 -6.80 -10.82 5.52
C PRO A 88 -6.70 -10.07 6.84
N CYS A 89 -6.75 -8.74 6.82
CA CYS A 89 -6.64 -7.85 7.97
C CYS A 89 -7.62 -6.67 7.83
N PRO A 90 -7.84 -5.86 8.87
CA PRO A 90 -8.64 -4.65 8.80
C PRO A 90 -8.16 -3.70 7.70
N ALA A 91 -9.11 -3.12 6.96
CA ALA A 91 -8.86 -2.05 6.01
C ALA A 91 -8.94 -0.69 6.71
N VAL A 92 -8.09 0.23 6.28
CA VAL A 92 -8.02 1.61 6.76
C VAL A 92 -8.17 2.55 5.57
N LEU A 93 -9.15 3.43 5.59
CA LEU A 93 -9.34 4.48 4.60
C LEU A 93 -9.30 5.85 5.27
N VAL A 94 -8.68 6.82 4.60
CA VAL A 94 -8.71 8.23 5.03
C VAL A 94 -9.45 9.03 3.97
N SER A 95 -10.57 9.65 4.33
CA SER A 95 -11.42 10.41 3.42
C SER A 95 -12.02 11.62 4.11
N ARG A 96 -11.60 12.82 3.73
CA ARG A 96 -12.18 14.07 4.28
C ARG A 96 -13.64 14.29 3.88
N SER A 97 -14.02 13.82 2.71
CA SER A 97 -15.38 13.98 2.17
C SER A 97 -16.34 12.85 2.56
N PHE A 98 -15.81 11.73 3.06
CA PHE A 98 -16.58 10.49 3.23
C PHE A 98 -17.17 9.92 1.91
N ASP A 99 -16.68 10.41 0.77
CA ASP A 99 -17.02 9.86 -0.55
C ASP A 99 -16.21 8.58 -0.79
N LEU A 100 -16.84 7.45 -0.53
CA LEU A 100 -16.25 6.12 -0.61
C LEU A 100 -17.04 5.27 -1.63
N PRO A 101 -16.39 4.29 -2.27
CA PRO A 101 -17.06 3.35 -3.16
C PRO A 101 -17.81 2.28 -2.34
N TRP A 102 -18.91 2.64 -1.71
CA TRP A 102 -19.68 1.78 -0.81
C TRP A 102 -20.21 0.49 -1.45
N ASP A 103 -20.27 0.46 -2.78
CA ASP A 103 -20.63 -0.70 -3.61
C ASP A 103 -19.43 -1.63 -3.90
N ALA A 104 -18.20 -1.23 -3.53
CA ALA A 104 -17.01 -2.07 -3.72
C ALA A 104 -17.08 -3.34 -2.88
N GLY A 105 -16.46 -4.42 -3.38
CA GLY A 105 -16.39 -5.72 -2.72
C GLY A 105 -15.84 -5.68 -1.31
N LEU A 106 -15.01 -4.69 -0.97
CA LEU A 106 -14.49 -4.45 0.38
C LEU A 106 -15.63 -4.23 1.39
N PHE A 107 -16.64 -3.44 1.02
CA PHE A 107 -17.78 -3.12 1.88
C PHE A 107 -18.88 -4.18 1.83
N SER A 108 -18.90 -4.99 0.78
CA SER A 108 -19.84 -6.09 0.59
C SER A 108 -19.39 -7.41 1.25
N ALA A 109 -18.21 -7.44 1.89
CA ALA A 109 -17.63 -8.63 2.48
C ALA A 109 -18.04 -8.79 3.96
N PRO A 110 -18.90 -9.77 4.34
CA PRO A 110 -19.30 -9.97 5.74
C PRO A 110 -18.09 -10.23 6.65
N GLY A 111 -18.06 -9.56 7.81
CA GLY A 111 -16.97 -9.68 8.78
C GLY A 111 -15.65 -9.02 8.36
N GLN A 112 -15.62 -8.27 7.26
CA GLN A 112 -14.52 -7.39 6.95
C GLN A 112 -14.58 -6.16 7.86
N ARG A 113 -13.54 -5.94 8.62
CA ARG A 113 -13.42 -4.72 9.44
C ARG A 113 -12.83 -3.59 8.60
N VAL A 114 -13.49 -2.42 8.63
CA VAL A 114 -13.07 -1.23 7.90
C VAL A 114 -13.07 -0.03 8.84
N LEU A 115 -11.92 0.62 9.02
CA LEU A 115 -11.79 1.88 9.74
C LEU A 115 -11.77 3.01 8.72
N VAL A 116 -12.73 3.92 8.83
CA VAL A 116 -12.81 5.11 7.96
C VAL A 116 -12.51 6.35 8.79
N TYR A 117 -11.33 6.92 8.58
CA TYR A 117 -10.92 8.18 9.19
C TYR A 117 -11.44 9.35 8.35
N THR A 118 -12.30 10.20 8.94
CA THR A 118 -13.06 11.23 8.22
C THR A 118 -13.34 12.46 9.07
N ARG A 119 -13.74 13.58 8.43
CA ARG A 119 -14.34 14.78 9.05
C ARG A 119 -15.49 15.29 8.17
N PRO A 120 -16.57 15.78 8.73
CA PRO A 120 -17.03 15.65 10.13
C PRO A 120 -17.41 14.20 10.44
N GLU A 121 -17.82 13.94 11.70
CA GLU A 121 -18.39 12.64 12.08
C GLU A 121 -19.54 12.27 11.13
N ARG A 122 -19.48 11.05 10.64
CA ARG A 122 -20.40 10.50 9.64
C ARG A 122 -20.82 9.10 10.06
N GLU A 123 -22.05 8.75 9.77
CA GLU A 123 -22.53 7.38 9.89
C GLU A 123 -22.33 6.65 8.56
N PRO A 124 -21.70 5.46 8.56
CA PRO A 124 -21.62 4.64 7.36
C PRO A 124 -23.01 4.16 6.94
N PRO A 125 -23.24 3.96 5.63
CA PRO A 125 -24.45 3.31 5.16
C PRO A 125 -24.51 1.86 5.65
N ASP A 126 -25.70 1.26 5.54
CA ASP A 126 -25.87 -0.17 5.81
C ASP A 126 -25.14 -0.99 4.74
N VAL A 127 -24.05 -1.65 5.14
CA VAL A 127 -23.19 -2.51 4.31
C VAL A 127 -22.86 -3.78 5.06
N ALA A 128 -22.43 -4.83 4.35
CA ALA A 128 -22.13 -6.12 4.96
C ALA A 128 -20.80 -6.13 5.78
N ALA A 129 -19.90 -5.19 5.53
CA ALA A 129 -18.66 -5.01 6.30
C ALA A 129 -18.94 -4.32 7.64
N GLU A 130 -18.08 -4.57 8.63
CA GLU A 130 -18.08 -3.88 9.93
C GLU A 130 -17.32 -2.55 9.80
N VAL A 131 -18.04 -1.45 9.57
CA VAL A 131 -17.44 -0.13 9.33
C VAL A 131 -17.51 0.72 10.58
N GLU A 132 -16.36 1.25 11.01
CA GLU A 132 -16.23 2.25 12.06
C GLU A 132 -15.73 3.56 11.47
N ALA A 133 -16.50 4.65 11.60
CA ALA A 133 -16.08 6.00 11.24
C ALA A 133 -15.39 6.67 12.43
N VAL A 134 -14.21 7.24 12.22
CA VAL A 134 -13.37 7.88 13.25
C VAL A 134 -13.13 9.34 12.85
N PRO A 135 -13.46 10.34 13.71
CA PRO A 135 -13.39 11.76 13.34
C PRO A 135 -11.96 12.34 13.41
N ILE A 136 -11.02 11.70 12.73
CA ILE A 136 -9.62 12.08 12.60
C ILE A 136 -9.24 12.02 11.12
N VAL A 137 -8.43 12.96 10.61
CA VAL A 137 -7.95 12.91 9.21
C VAL A 137 -6.47 13.27 9.05
N GLU A 138 -5.83 13.81 10.06
CA GLU A 138 -4.38 14.08 10.02
C GLU A 138 -3.63 12.75 10.12
N LEU A 139 -2.76 12.44 9.16
CA LEU A 139 -2.14 11.12 9.05
C LEU A 139 -1.35 10.72 10.30
N ALA A 140 -0.65 11.66 10.92
CA ALA A 140 0.08 11.38 12.16
C ALA A 140 -0.85 10.95 13.29
N GLU A 141 -2.04 11.56 13.42
CA GLU A 141 -3.05 11.19 14.41
C GLU A 141 -3.72 9.86 14.08
N VAL A 142 -3.99 9.61 12.79
CA VAL A 142 -4.48 8.31 12.29
C VAL A 142 -3.52 7.19 12.68
N LEU A 143 -2.22 7.36 12.42
CA LEU A 143 -1.23 6.37 12.77
C LEU A 143 -1.10 6.19 14.31
N ALA A 144 -1.18 7.26 15.08
CA ALA A 144 -1.18 7.18 16.54
C ALA A 144 -2.41 6.42 17.06
N ASP A 145 -3.60 6.64 16.48
CA ASP A 145 -4.81 5.90 16.83
C ASP A 145 -4.69 4.41 16.47
N LEU A 146 -4.22 4.10 15.26
CA LEU A 146 -3.96 2.72 14.85
C LEU A 146 -2.99 2.02 15.81
N ARG A 147 -1.96 2.72 16.28
CA ARG A 147 -1.02 2.18 17.28
C ARG A 147 -1.69 1.87 18.61
N ARG A 148 -2.58 2.74 19.10
CA ARG A 148 -3.39 2.49 20.32
C ARG A 148 -4.32 1.28 20.17
N ARG A 149 -4.80 1.02 18.94
CA ARG A 149 -5.62 -0.14 18.58
C ARG A 149 -4.81 -1.43 18.41
N GLY A 150 -3.49 -1.40 18.66
CA GLY A 150 -2.61 -2.56 18.57
C GLY A 150 -1.99 -2.82 17.20
N VAL A 151 -2.18 -1.95 16.20
CA VAL A 151 -1.53 -2.06 14.89
C VAL A 151 -0.05 -1.71 15.06
N GLU A 152 0.82 -2.63 14.73
CA GLU A 152 2.27 -2.47 14.77
C GLU A 152 2.88 -2.35 13.37
N ARG A 153 2.27 -3.02 12.38
CA ARG A 153 2.70 -3.07 10.97
C ARG A 153 1.53 -2.68 10.09
N LEU A 154 1.67 -1.55 9.42
CA LEU A 154 0.68 -1.02 8.50
C LEU A 154 1.20 -1.16 7.07
N LEU A 155 0.47 -1.87 6.22
CA LEU A 155 0.77 -1.95 4.79
C LEU A 155 0.02 -0.85 4.05
N CYS A 156 0.74 -0.01 3.30
CA CYS A 156 0.14 1.00 2.42
C CYS A 156 0.16 0.51 0.97
N GLU A 157 -1.03 0.34 0.39
CA GLU A 157 -1.22 -0.04 -1.01
C GLU A 157 -1.57 1.17 -1.92
N GLY A 158 -1.21 2.37 -1.45
CA GLY A 158 -1.42 3.60 -2.21
C GLY A 158 -2.87 4.12 -2.08
N GLY A 159 -3.42 5.00 -2.94
CA GLY A 159 -2.88 5.55 -4.18
C GLY A 159 -1.86 6.69 -4.07
N PRO A 160 -1.60 7.32 -5.21
CA PRO A 160 -0.52 8.31 -5.35
C PRO A 160 -0.56 9.46 -4.35
N THR A 161 -1.73 9.97 -4.04
CA THR A 161 -1.94 11.06 -3.07
C THR A 161 -1.60 10.62 -1.65
N LEU A 162 -2.05 9.41 -1.24
CA LEU A 162 -1.73 8.86 0.07
C LEU A 162 -0.23 8.58 0.20
N ASN A 163 0.39 8.00 -0.83
CA ASN A 163 1.83 7.77 -0.86
C ASN A 163 2.61 9.09 -0.71
N ARG A 164 2.17 10.14 -1.41
CA ARG A 164 2.79 11.48 -1.30
C ARG A 164 2.66 12.04 0.11
N ALA A 165 1.48 11.95 0.70
CA ALA A 165 1.23 12.50 2.04
C ALA A 165 2.08 11.76 3.09
N LEU A 166 2.10 10.43 3.09
CA LEU A 166 2.95 9.65 3.99
C LEU A 166 4.44 9.96 3.84
N LEU A 167 4.91 10.13 2.59
CA LEU A 167 6.30 10.47 2.30
C LEU A 167 6.64 11.89 2.76
N ALA A 168 5.78 12.87 2.49
CA ALA A 168 6.00 14.28 2.84
C ALA A 168 6.03 14.52 4.35
N GLU A 169 5.24 13.76 5.11
CA GLU A 169 5.18 13.86 6.58
C GLU A 169 6.21 12.96 7.30
N GLY A 170 7.08 12.23 6.55
CA GLY A 170 8.05 11.29 7.14
C GLY A 170 7.39 10.11 7.86
N LEU A 171 6.21 9.71 7.40
CA LEU A 171 5.41 8.65 7.99
C LEU A 171 5.53 7.31 7.24
N LEU A 172 6.17 7.29 6.08
CA LEU A 172 6.53 6.09 5.34
C LEU A 172 7.92 5.62 5.78
N ASP A 173 8.06 4.37 6.22
CA ASP A 173 9.34 3.83 6.71
C ASP A 173 10.07 3.03 5.64
N GLU A 174 9.34 2.35 4.77
CA GLU A 174 9.86 1.43 3.78
C GLU A 174 8.98 1.41 2.54
N LEU A 175 9.61 1.24 1.38
CA LEU A 175 8.92 1.11 0.09
C LEU A 175 9.42 -0.13 -0.64
N PHE A 176 8.49 -1.03 -0.97
CA PHE A 176 8.67 -2.07 -1.97
C PHE A 176 8.13 -1.57 -3.30
N LEU A 177 8.97 -1.61 -4.32
CA LEU A 177 8.62 -1.18 -5.67
C LEU A 177 8.97 -2.28 -6.67
N THR A 178 7.96 -2.81 -7.33
CA THR A 178 8.13 -3.64 -8.52
C THR A 178 8.22 -2.74 -9.75
N LEU A 179 9.28 -2.87 -10.51
CA LEU A 179 9.44 -2.21 -11.79
C LEU A 179 9.17 -3.23 -12.90
N ALA A 180 8.02 -3.10 -13.54
CA ALA A 180 7.58 -3.98 -14.60
C ALA A 180 8.27 -3.63 -15.94
N PRO A 181 8.62 -4.61 -16.78
CA PRO A 181 9.28 -4.38 -18.07
C PRO A 181 8.29 -3.89 -19.16
N VAL A 182 7.52 -2.86 -18.80
CA VAL A 182 6.44 -2.29 -19.63
C VAL A 182 6.60 -0.79 -19.70
N VAL A 183 6.41 -0.22 -20.88
CA VAL A 183 6.20 1.22 -21.10
C VAL A 183 4.70 1.43 -21.30
N ALA A 184 4.04 2.12 -20.39
CA ALA A 184 2.60 2.33 -20.46
C ALA A 184 2.20 3.31 -21.58
N GLY A 185 3.00 4.34 -21.81
CA GLY A 185 2.79 5.33 -22.88
C GLY A 185 1.55 6.19 -22.68
N ASP A 186 0.87 6.09 -21.54
CA ASP A 186 -0.34 6.84 -21.19
C ASP A 186 -0.01 7.98 -20.21
N ALA A 187 0.03 9.21 -20.73
CA ALA A 187 0.29 10.40 -19.92
C ALA A 187 -0.82 10.68 -18.87
N ALA A 188 -2.04 10.17 -19.09
CA ALA A 188 -3.17 10.34 -18.17
C ALA A 188 -3.17 9.30 -17.04
N ALA A 189 -2.47 8.16 -17.21
CA ALA A 189 -2.36 7.16 -16.14
C ALA A 189 -1.62 7.76 -14.92
N PRO A 190 -2.09 7.47 -13.69
CA PRO A 190 -1.48 8.00 -12.50
C PRO A 190 -0.04 7.50 -12.31
N SER A 191 0.82 8.34 -11.74
CA SER A 191 2.13 7.92 -11.23
C SER A 191 1.96 7.17 -9.89
N ILE A 192 2.99 6.43 -9.45
CA ILE A 192 2.97 5.71 -8.17
C ILE A 192 2.93 6.66 -6.95
N ILE A 193 3.42 7.89 -7.11
CA ILE A 193 3.44 8.96 -6.10
C ILE A 193 3.06 10.26 -6.79
N SER A 194 2.14 11.03 -6.24
CA SER A 194 1.77 12.35 -6.74
C SER A 194 2.95 13.33 -6.68
N ALA A 195 2.92 14.37 -7.50
CA ALA A 195 3.93 15.43 -7.50
C ALA A 195 4.11 16.07 -6.12
N GLY A 196 5.31 16.54 -5.83
CA GLY A 196 5.69 17.19 -4.58
C GLY A 196 7.20 17.32 -4.43
N GLU A 197 7.66 17.71 -3.26
CA GLU A 197 9.08 17.89 -2.97
C GLU A 197 9.87 16.58 -3.16
N PRO A 198 11.10 16.66 -3.70
CA PRO A 198 11.96 15.48 -3.84
C PRO A 198 12.29 14.83 -2.49
N ALA A 199 12.33 13.50 -2.46
CA ALA A 199 12.81 12.73 -1.33
C ALA A 199 13.91 11.76 -1.79
N ARG A 200 14.90 11.53 -0.93
CA ARG A 200 15.95 10.54 -1.16
C ARG A 200 15.66 9.30 -0.36
N LEU A 201 15.73 8.13 -1.02
CA LEU A 201 15.53 6.84 -0.40
C LEU A 201 16.83 6.04 -0.41
N ALA A 202 17.04 5.20 0.59
CA ALA A 202 18.21 4.33 0.68
C ALA A 202 17.85 2.92 0.18
N LEU A 203 18.49 2.46 -0.89
CA LEU A 203 18.31 1.13 -1.43
C LEU A 203 18.73 0.06 -0.40
N ARG A 204 17.90 -0.95 -0.20
CA ARG A 204 18.11 -2.06 0.75
C ARG A 204 18.31 -3.41 0.06
N SER A 205 17.57 -3.67 -1.01
CA SER A 205 17.80 -4.85 -1.83
C SER A 205 17.27 -4.67 -3.24
N VAL A 206 17.83 -5.44 -4.16
CA VAL A 206 17.35 -5.63 -5.51
C VAL A 206 17.22 -7.12 -5.76
N ALA A 207 16.06 -7.54 -6.25
CA ALA A 207 15.86 -8.89 -6.75
C ALA A 207 15.22 -8.84 -8.14
N THR A 208 15.28 -9.94 -8.86
CA THR A 208 14.73 -10.06 -10.21
C THR A 208 14.02 -11.40 -10.39
N ALA A 209 12.93 -11.39 -11.11
CA ALA A 209 12.24 -12.56 -11.63
C ALA A 209 11.41 -12.15 -12.86
N ASP A 210 11.28 -12.99 -13.85
CA ASP A 210 10.42 -12.83 -15.02
C ASP A 210 10.60 -11.50 -15.78
N GLY A 211 11.81 -10.90 -15.73
CA GLY A 211 12.11 -9.60 -16.33
C GLY A 211 11.73 -8.39 -15.47
N GLU A 212 11.13 -8.58 -14.32
CA GLU A 212 10.78 -7.54 -13.34
C GLU A 212 11.95 -7.29 -12.38
N LEU A 213 12.03 -6.05 -11.86
CA LEU A 213 12.92 -5.70 -10.75
C LEU A 213 12.07 -5.46 -9.49
N TYR A 214 12.52 -6.04 -8.40
CA TYR A 214 11.93 -5.89 -7.06
C TYR A 214 12.90 -5.09 -6.21
N LEU A 215 12.52 -3.85 -5.94
CA LEU A 215 13.34 -2.87 -5.24
C LEU A 215 12.78 -2.66 -3.84
N ARG A 216 13.65 -2.72 -2.83
CA ARG A 216 13.30 -2.39 -1.46
C ARG A 216 14.09 -1.17 -1.02
N TYR A 217 13.41 -0.15 -0.57
CA TYR A 217 14.01 1.10 -0.09
C TYR A 217 13.63 1.38 1.34
N ARG A 218 14.58 1.95 2.09
CA ARG A 218 14.33 2.66 3.33
C ARG A 218 14.03 4.13 3.01
N VAL A 219 13.05 4.69 3.67
CA VAL A 219 12.65 6.11 3.56
C VAL A 219 13.25 6.93 4.68
#